data_9909a0773cb4fa0147158fdee9eaf8d2
#
_entry.id   9909a0773cb4fa0147158fdee9eaf8d2
#
_cell.length_a   1.000
_cell.length_b   1.000
_cell.length_c   1.000
_cell.angle_alpha   90.00
_cell.angle_beta   90.00
_cell.angle_gamma   90.00
#
_symmetry.space_group_name_H-M   'P 1'
#
loop_
_entity.id
_entity.type
_entity.pdbx_description
1 polymer ?
#
loop_
_entity_poly.entity_id
_entity_poly.type
_entity_poly.pdbx_seq_one_letter_code
_entity_poly.pdbx_strand_id
1 'polypeptide(L)'
;MSKTIELAKHLEKLHINNMYKSDFYWTWDKTDEELEAIFTVADALRDLRERNKSTRIFDSGLGISIFRDNSTRTRFSFASACNLLGLQVQDLDEKKSQIAHGETVRETANMVSFMADVIGIRDDMFIGEGHKYQKTFMDAVKEGYRDGILEQQPTLVNLQCDVDHPTQCMADMLHIIHEFGGVENLKGKKIAMTWAYSPSYGKPLSVPQGVIGLMTRFGMDVVLAHPEGYDVMPEVEEIARKNAAATGGSYKKVATMEEAFDGADIVYPKSWAPFAAMEQRTKLYQAGDQAGIDALEKQLLAQNAQHKNWTCSEEMMKRTKNGSALYLHCLPADITGLSCPEGEVDNSVFDRYLVPLYKEASYKPYIIAAMIMMSKVKDPVAALMAMDQGGKRKIF
;
A
#
# COMPACT_ATOMS: atom_id res chain seq x y z
N MET A 1 15.43 24.91 15.11
CA MET A 1 14.00 24.55 14.84
C MET A 1 13.92 23.03 14.83
N SER A 2 12.84 22.43 15.31
CA SER A 2 12.72 20.97 15.22
C SER A 2 12.37 20.55 13.80
N LYS A 3 12.71 19.31 13.40
CA LYS A 3 12.34 18.76 12.10
C LYS A 3 10.81 18.79 11.88
N THR A 4 10.02 18.46 12.91
CA THR A 4 8.55 18.57 12.87
C THR A 4 8.06 19.96 12.48
N ILE A 5 8.65 21.04 13.06
CA ILE A 5 8.27 22.41 12.71
C ILE A 5 8.63 22.78 11.28
N GLU A 6 9.78 22.30 10.78
CA GLU A 6 10.17 22.49 9.36
C GLU A 6 9.19 21.77 8.41
N LEU A 7 8.82 20.54 8.73
CA LEU A 7 7.84 19.77 7.97
C LEU A 7 6.43 20.41 8.03
N ALA A 8 6.00 20.92 9.19
CA ALA A 8 4.73 21.63 9.30
C ALA A 8 4.69 22.91 8.44
N LYS A 9 5.80 23.67 8.38
CA LYS A 9 5.93 24.82 7.48
C LYS A 9 5.99 24.42 5.99
N HIS A 10 6.49 23.24 5.67
CA HIS A 10 6.43 22.71 4.31
C HIS A 10 5.00 22.35 3.97
N LEU A 11 4.30 21.63 4.84
CA LEU A 11 2.90 21.25 4.68
C LEU A 11 1.97 22.46 4.45
N GLU A 12 2.23 23.59 5.13
CA GLU A 12 1.47 24.84 4.98
C GLU A 12 1.48 25.40 3.54
N LYS A 13 2.48 25.03 2.73
CA LYS A 13 2.62 25.50 1.34
C LYS A 13 1.87 24.62 0.33
N LEU A 14 1.41 23.45 0.74
CA LEU A 14 0.76 22.48 -0.14
C LEU A 14 -0.76 22.71 -0.22
N HIS A 15 -1.34 22.49 -1.41
CA HIS A 15 -2.78 22.61 -1.64
C HIS A 15 -3.48 21.29 -1.26
N ILE A 16 -3.93 21.20 0.01
CA ILE A 16 -4.50 19.98 0.61
C ILE A 16 -5.99 20.12 0.98
N ASN A 17 -6.71 20.99 0.32
CA ASN A 17 -8.06 21.40 0.72
C ASN A 17 -9.12 20.28 0.72
N ASN A 18 -8.88 19.20 0.00
CA ASN A 18 -9.84 18.11 -0.19
C ASN A 18 -9.58 16.87 0.67
N MET A 19 -8.60 16.91 1.59
CA MET A 19 -8.24 15.74 2.39
C MET A 19 -9.12 15.56 3.64
N TYR A 20 -9.55 16.66 4.27
CA TYR A 20 -10.41 16.58 5.46
C TYR A 20 -11.76 15.93 5.15
N LYS A 21 -12.14 14.90 5.93
CA LYS A 21 -13.32 14.04 5.72
C LYS A 21 -13.33 13.27 4.40
N SER A 22 -12.18 13.12 3.73
CA SER A 22 -12.07 12.32 2.51
C SER A 22 -11.65 10.89 2.82
N ASP A 23 -12.10 9.97 1.97
CA ASP A 23 -11.62 8.59 1.94
C ASP A 23 -10.33 8.47 1.15
N PHE A 24 -9.50 7.51 1.50
CA PHE A 24 -8.33 7.14 0.73
C PHE A 24 -8.54 5.78 0.05
N TYR A 25 -8.93 5.80 -1.24
CA TYR A 25 -9.11 4.58 -2.04
C TYR A 25 -7.85 4.20 -2.80
N TRP A 26 -7.40 5.05 -3.73
CA TRP A 26 -6.27 4.79 -4.61
C TRP A 26 -5.26 5.93 -4.58
N THR A 27 -4.00 5.62 -4.85
CA THR A 27 -2.95 6.65 -4.89
C THR A 27 -3.18 7.65 -6.02
N TRP A 28 -3.71 7.24 -7.16
CA TRP A 28 -3.98 8.11 -8.31
C TRP A 28 -5.26 8.94 -8.22
N ASP A 29 -6.10 8.73 -7.19
CA ASP A 29 -7.22 9.63 -6.86
C ASP A 29 -6.77 10.89 -6.11
N LYS A 30 -5.51 10.95 -5.71
CA LYS A 30 -4.93 12.07 -4.96
C LYS A 30 -4.04 12.91 -5.86
N THR A 31 -3.96 14.22 -5.59
CA THR A 31 -2.99 15.09 -6.25
C THR A 31 -1.55 14.80 -5.77
N ASP A 32 -0.55 15.27 -6.50
CA ASP A 32 0.85 15.09 -6.09
C ASP A 32 1.13 15.79 -4.76
N GLU A 33 0.54 16.99 -4.54
CA GLU A 33 0.66 17.72 -3.27
C GLU A 33 -0.04 17.01 -2.11
N GLU A 34 -1.19 16.34 -2.34
CA GLU A 34 -1.86 15.53 -1.32
C GLU A 34 -1.03 14.29 -0.93
N LEU A 35 -0.36 13.65 -1.89
CA LEU A 35 0.56 12.55 -1.61
C LEU A 35 1.81 13.05 -0.84
N GLU A 36 2.39 14.18 -1.25
CA GLU A 36 3.51 14.82 -0.57
C GLU A 36 3.15 15.23 0.86
N ALA A 37 1.92 15.71 1.08
CA ALA A 37 1.41 16.01 2.41
C ALA A 37 1.39 14.77 3.32
N ILE A 38 1.00 13.60 2.81
CA ILE A 38 1.03 12.35 3.56
C ILE A 38 2.48 11.96 3.93
N PHE A 39 3.43 12.05 3.00
CA PHE A 39 4.85 11.79 3.30
C PHE A 39 5.38 12.74 4.36
N THR A 40 5.05 14.03 4.23
CA THR A 40 5.46 15.08 5.17
C THR A 40 4.92 14.83 6.58
N VAL A 41 3.64 14.48 6.70
CA VAL A 41 3.00 14.17 7.99
C VAL A 41 3.56 12.86 8.57
N ALA A 42 3.78 11.82 7.74
CA ALA A 42 4.38 10.57 8.20
C ALA A 42 5.77 10.79 8.81
N ASP A 43 6.60 11.60 8.16
CA ASP A 43 7.92 11.96 8.69
C ASP A 43 7.85 12.84 9.95
N ALA A 44 6.88 13.75 10.04
CA ALA A 44 6.67 14.56 11.25
C ALA A 44 6.26 13.69 12.45
N LEU A 45 5.32 12.75 12.25
CA LEU A 45 4.90 11.80 13.29
C LEU A 45 6.06 10.90 13.72
N ARG A 46 6.91 10.49 12.78
CA ARG A 46 8.10 9.71 13.09
C ARG A 46 9.11 10.50 13.91
N ASP A 47 9.43 11.74 13.51
CA ASP A 47 10.34 12.63 14.26
C ASP A 47 9.82 12.89 15.69
N LEU A 48 8.51 13.16 15.85
CA LEU A 48 7.88 13.34 17.16
C LEU A 48 8.09 12.09 18.04
N ARG A 49 7.86 10.91 17.50
CA ARG A 49 8.04 9.66 18.24
C ARG A 49 9.49 9.40 18.61
N GLU A 50 10.44 9.65 17.72
CA GLU A 50 11.88 9.52 17.97
C GLU A 50 12.32 10.46 19.09
N ARG A 51 11.77 11.67 19.17
CA ARG A 51 12.00 12.65 20.24
C ARG A 51 11.16 12.42 21.51
N ASN A 52 10.48 11.28 21.61
CA ASN A 52 9.60 10.94 22.74
C ASN A 52 8.44 11.93 22.96
N LYS A 53 7.92 12.56 21.90
CA LYS A 53 6.72 13.40 21.95
C LYS A 53 5.45 12.58 21.76
N SER A 54 4.35 13.01 22.36
CA SER A 54 3.04 12.43 22.13
C SER A 54 2.50 12.87 20.77
N THR A 55 1.96 11.90 20.01
CA THR A 55 1.34 12.13 18.69
C THR A 55 -0.18 11.98 18.74
N ARG A 56 -0.76 11.92 19.94
CA ARG A 56 -2.20 11.74 20.13
C ARG A 56 -2.97 12.97 19.66
N ILE A 57 -3.93 12.75 18.76
CA ILE A 57 -4.94 13.72 18.32
C ILE A 57 -6.33 13.34 18.82
N PHE A 58 -6.51 12.10 19.29
CA PHE A 58 -7.73 11.59 19.88
C PHE A 58 -7.48 11.25 21.34
N ASP A 59 -8.40 11.66 22.21
CA ASP A 59 -8.41 11.21 23.61
C ASP A 59 -9.12 9.87 23.78
N SER A 60 -10.08 9.59 22.88
CA SER A 60 -10.84 8.36 22.79
C SER A 60 -11.29 8.14 21.35
N GLY A 61 -11.91 7.02 21.07
CA GLY A 61 -12.44 6.68 19.76
C GLY A 61 -11.93 5.35 19.26
N LEU A 62 -12.47 4.93 18.13
CA LEU A 62 -12.28 3.59 17.61
C LEU A 62 -11.87 3.61 16.13
N GLY A 63 -10.79 2.89 15.83
CA GLY A 63 -10.46 2.43 14.49
C GLY A 63 -10.98 1.02 14.28
N ILE A 64 -11.66 0.77 13.18
CA ILE A 64 -12.15 -0.57 12.83
C ILE A 64 -11.37 -1.10 11.65
N SER A 65 -10.86 -2.33 11.77
CA SER A 65 -10.22 -3.03 10.65
C SER A 65 -11.09 -4.18 10.17
N ILE A 66 -11.18 -4.33 8.84
CA ILE A 66 -11.88 -5.42 8.17
C ILE A 66 -10.89 -6.08 7.22
N PHE A 67 -10.58 -7.34 7.49
CA PHE A 67 -9.65 -8.11 6.67
C PHE A 67 -10.37 -9.32 6.07
N ARG A 68 -10.66 -9.24 4.78
CA ARG A 68 -11.26 -10.35 4.01
C ARG A 68 -10.23 -11.29 3.44
N ASP A 69 -8.94 -10.93 3.56
CA ASP A 69 -7.80 -11.80 3.29
C ASP A 69 -6.74 -11.72 4.40
N ASN A 70 -5.89 -12.73 4.47
CA ASN A 70 -4.87 -12.86 5.50
C ASN A 70 -3.80 -11.77 5.41
N SER A 71 -3.47 -11.17 6.54
CA SER A 71 -2.37 -10.22 6.66
C SER A 71 -1.86 -10.11 8.09
N THR A 72 -0.56 -10.26 8.28
CA THR A 72 0.08 -9.98 9.58
C THR A 72 0.49 -8.51 9.66
N ARG A 73 1.33 -8.06 8.73
CA ARG A 73 1.94 -6.74 8.79
C ARG A 73 0.92 -5.60 8.69
N THR A 74 -0.03 -5.68 7.75
CA THR A 74 -1.01 -4.59 7.57
C THR A 74 -1.96 -4.49 8.77
N ARG A 75 -2.37 -5.62 9.41
CA ARG A 75 -3.13 -5.60 10.66
C ARG A 75 -2.40 -4.83 11.75
N PHE A 76 -1.15 -5.19 12.03
CA PHE A 76 -0.35 -4.53 13.06
C PHE A 76 0.01 -3.09 12.69
N SER A 77 0.21 -2.79 11.40
CA SER A 77 0.47 -1.42 10.95
C SER A 77 -0.74 -0.50 11.17
N PHE A 78 -1.96 -0.97 10.85
CA PHE A 78 -3.18 -0.21 11.11
C PHE A 78 -3.41 -0.02 12.61
N ALA A 79 -3.29 -1.09 13.40
CA ALA A 79 -3.43 -1.01 14.85
C ALA A 79 -2.39 -0.05 15.47
N SER A 80 -1.13 -0.11 15.00
CA SER A 80 -0.08 0.79 15.45
C SER A 80 -0.36 2.25 15.08
N ALA A 81 -0.87 2.50 13.87
CA ALA A 81 -1.22 3.84 13.39
C ALA A 81 -2.36 4.45 14.22
N CYS A 82 -3.44 3.71 14.43
CA CYS A 82 -4.55 4.13 15.28
C CYS A 82 -4.10 4.43 16.70
N ASN A 83 -3.33 3.52 17.31
CA ASN A 83 -2.81 3.69 18.66
C ASN A 83 -1.85 4.88 18.78
N LEU A 84 -1.01 5.11 17.77
CA LEU A 84 -0.11 6.26 17.69
C LEU A 84 -0.88 7.58 17.77
N LEU A 85 -2.05 7.65 17.14
CA LEU A 85 -2.93 8.83 17.14
C LEU A 85 -3.90 8.89 18.33
N GLY A 86 -4.01 7.82 19.12
CA GLY A 86 -4.84 7.77 20.33
C GLY A 86 -6.14 6.98 20.22
N LEU A 87 -6.41 6.37 19.07
CA LEU A 87 -7.55 5.48 18.86
C LEU A 87 -7.28 4.07 19.39
N GLN A 88 -8.31 3.42 19.89
CA GLN A 88 -8.31 1.97 20.07
C GLN A 88 -8.64 1.27 18.74
N VAL A 89 -8.37 -0.04 18.64
CA VAL A 89 -8.66 -0.80 17.43
C VAL A 89 -9.53 -2.01 17.76
N GLN A 90 -10.58 -2.18 16.96
CA GLN A 90 -11.37 -3.39 16.91
C GLN A 90 -11.27 -4.00 15.52
N ASP A 91 -10.82 -5.24 15.46
CA ASP A 91 -10.82 -6.02 14.21
C ASP A 91 -12.16 -6.72 14.04
N LEU A 92 -12.82 -6.52 12.90
CA LEU A 92 -14.07 -7.17 12.55
C LEU A 92 -13.77 -8.48 11.81
N ASP A 93 -14.00 -9.59 12.49
CA ASP A 93 -13.98 -10.92 11.90
C ASP A 93 -15.39 -11.25 11.36
N GLU A 94 -15.57 -11.21 10.05
CA GLU A 94 -16.86 -11.46 9.39
C GLU A 94 -17.45 -12.84 9.77
N LYS A 95 -16.58 -13.85 9.99
CA LYS A 95 -17.02 -15.21 10.37
C LYS A 95 -17.58 -15.29 11.80
N LYS A 96 -17.24 -14.32 12.65
CA LYS A 96 -17.71 -14.21 14.04
C LYS A 96 -18.73 -13.09 14.24
N SER A 97 -19.19 -12.48 13.17
CA SER A 97 -20.19 -11.40 13.18
C SER A 97 -21.52 -11.85 12.60
N GLN A 98 -22.55 -11.01 12.67
CA GLN A 98 -23.85 -11.29 12.10
C GLN A 98 -23.83 -11.31 10.55
N ILE A 99 -22.74 -10.85 9.92
CA ILE A 99 -22.49 -11.00 8.47
C ILE A 99 -22.60 -12.49 8.08
N ALA A 100 -22.08 -13.40 8.90
CA ALA A 100 -22.21 -14.84 8.68
C ALA A 100 -23.67 -15.35 8.70
N HIS A 101 -24.60 -14.56 9.24
CA HIS A 101 -26.03 -14.86 9.31
C HIS A 101 -26.89 -13.98 8.40
N GLY A 102 -26.27 -13.26 7.44
CA GLY A 102 -26.97 -12.49 6.41
C GLY A 102 -27.13 -10.99 6.70
N GLU A 103 -26.41 -10.44 7.69
CA GLU A 103 -26.34 -8.99 7.86
C GLU A 103 -25.78 -8.34 6.60
N THR A 104 -26.47 -7.31 6.11
CA THR A 104 -26.06 -6.63 4.88
C THR A 104 -24.89 -5.69 5.11
N VAL A 105 -24.13 -5.38 4.06
CA VAL A 105 -23.03 -4.41 4.13
C VAL A 105 -23.50 -3.06 4.67
N ARG A 106 -24.74 -2.62 4.30
CA ARG A 106 -25.32 -1.37 4.78
C ARG A 106 -25.59 -1.39 6.28
N GLU A 107 -26.11 -2.50 6.80
CA GLU A 107 -26.35 -2.70 8.24
C GLU A 107 -25.02 -2.69 8.99
N THR A 108 -24.08 -3.56 8.58
CA THR A 108 -22.75 -3.63 9.19
C THR A 108 -22.08 -2.27 9.23
N ALA A 109 -22.08 -1.55 8.11
CA ALA A 109 -21.44 -0.23 8.00
C ALA A 109 -21.98 0.76 9.04
N ASN A 110 -23.29 0.81 9.26
CA ASN A 110 -23.88 1.68 10.28
C ASN A 110 -23.62 1.15 11.71
N MET A 111 -23.81 -0.16 11.93
CA MET A 111 -23.69 -0.74 13.28
C MET A 111 -22.28 -0.62 13.85
N VAL A 112 -21.23 -0.80 13.04
CA VAL A 112 -19.85 -0.68 13.51
C VAL A 112 -19.37 0.78 13.57
N SER A 113 -20.09 1.70 12.93
CA SER A 113 -19.62 3.09 12.77
C SER A 113 -20.13 4.07 13.84
N PHE A 114 -21.03 3.65 14.75
CA PHE A 114 -21.58 4.57 15.77
C PHE A 114 -20.52 5.31 16.57
N MET A 115 -19.41 4.67 16.91
CA MET A 115 -18.31 5.25 17.66
C MET A 115 -16.96 5.17 16.92
N ALA A 116 -16.99 4.83 15.63
CA ALA A 116 -15.77 4.72 14.84
C ALA A 116 -15.35 6.07 14.25
N ASP A 117 -14.05 6.32 14.23
CA ASP A 117 -13.42 7.48 13.59
C ASP A 117 -12.81 7.12 12.23
N VAL A 118 -12.31 5.91 12.11
CA VAL A 118 -11.65 5.42 10.88
C VAL A 118 -11.96 3.96 10.63
N ILE A 119 -12.12 3.64 9.35
CA ILE A 119 -12.34 2.28 8.86
C ILE A 119 -11.15 1.89 7.99
N GLY A 120 -10.49 0.78 8.30
CA GLY A 120 -9.45 0.20 7.47
C GLY A 120 -9.96 -1.08 6.81
N ILE A 121 -9.99 -1.17 5.48
CA ILE A 121 -10.50 -2.36 4.78
C ILE A 121 -9.39 -2.93 3.88
N ARG A 122 -9.18 -4.26 4.00
CA ARG A 122 -8.43 -5.06 3.05
C ARG A 122 -9.33 -6.11 2.40
N ASP A 123 -9.40 -6.07 1.06
CA ASP A 123 -10.11 -7.05 0.23
C ASP A 123 -9.45 -7.09 -1.16
N ASP A 124 -8.53 -8.00 -1.40
CA ASP A 124 -7.60 -7.93 -2.54
C ASP A 124 -7.58 -9.19 -3.45
N MET A 125 -8.42 -10.20 -3.14
CA MET A 125 -8.33 -11.48 -3.84
C MET A 125 -9.11 -11.56 -5.15
N PHE A 126 -10.14 -10.73 -5.33
CA PHE A 126 -11.08 -10.83 -6.45
C PHE A 126 -11.20 -9.49 -7.17
N ILE A 127 -10.71 -9.42 -8.42
CA ILE A 127 -10.77 -8.21 -9.25
C ILE A 127 -12.22 -7.73 -9.43
N GLY A 128 -12.45 -6.45 -9.16
CA GLY A 128 -13.76 -5.80 -9.23
C GLY A 128 -14.58 -5.90 -7.94
N GLU A 129 -14.24 -6.77 -7.00
CA GLU A 129 -15.03 -6.95 -5.77
C GLU A 129 -14.49 -6.15 -4.58
N GLY A 130 -13.18 -6.08 -4.38
CA GLY A 130 -12.59 -5.44 -3.21
C GLY A 130 -12.86 -3.94 -3.14
N HIS A 131 -12.57 -3.21 -4.20
CA HIS A 131 -12.90 -1.78 -4.27
C HIS A 131 -14.41 -1.53 -4.20
N LYS A 132 -15.21 -2.36 -4.86
CA LYS A 132 -16.67 -2.30 -4.80
C LYS A 132 -17.19 -2.46 -3.37
N TYR A 133 -16.64 -3.41 -2.61
CA TYR A 133 -16.98 -3.59 -1.20
C TYR A 133 -16.67 -2.34 -0.38
N GLN A 134 -15.44 -1.79 -0.53
CA GLN A 134 -15.03 -0.56 0.14
C GLN A 134 -16.00 0.61 -0.19
N LYS A 135 -16.34 0.79 -1.46
CA LYS A 135 -17.28 1.81 -1.91
C LYS A 135 -18.67 1.62 -1.29
N THR A 136 -19.23 0.42 -1.38
CA THR A 136 -20.56 0.11 -0.83
C THR A 136 -20.60 0.36 0.68
N PHE A 137 -19.54 -0.03 1.41
CA PHE A 137 -19.43 0.21 2.85
C PHE A 137 -19.42 1.72 3.17
N MET A 138 -18.57 2.49 2.50
CA MET A 138 -18.42 3.92 2.78
C MET A 138 -19.58 4.75 2.28
N ASP A 139 -20.24 4.35 1.20
CA ASP A 139 -21.47 5.00 0.75
C ASP A 139 -22.60 4.84 1.79
N ALA A 140 -22.71 3.67 2.41
CA ALA A 140 -23.64 3.43 3.52
C ALA A 140 -23.29 4.27 4.78
N VAL A 141 -21.99 4.39 5.11
CA VAL A 141 -21.53 5.27 6.20
C VAL A 141 -21.89 6.74 5.93
N LYS A 142 -21.66 7.25 4.70
CA LYS A 142 -21.99 8.62 4.32
C LYS A 142 -23.51 8.88 4.34
N GLU A 143 -24.29 7.91 3.86
CA GLU A 143 -25.74 7.96 3.95
C GLU A 143 -26.19 8.02 5.43
N GLY A 144 -25.70 7.13 6.28
CA GLY A 144 -26.02 7.11 7.71
C GLY A 144 -25.66 8.41 8.43
N TYR A 145 -24.51 9.01 8.09
CA TYR A 145 -24.13 10.33 8.63
C TYR A 145 -25.05 11.45 8.14
N ARG A 146 -25.35 11.50 6.84
CA ARG A 146 -26.24 12.49 6.23
C ARG A 146 -27.64 12.42 6.84
N ASP A 147 -28.15 11.22 7.07
CA ASP A 147 -29.51 10.98 7.55
C ASP A 147 -29.63 11.06 9.09
N GLY A 148 -28.53 11.38 9.78
CA GLY A 148 -28.49 11.58 11.24
C GLY A 148 -28.50 10.28 12.05
N ILE A 149 -28.18 9.14 11.42
CA ILE A 149 -27.98 7.86 12.13
C ILE A 149 -26.64 7.86 12.85
N LEU A 150 -25.60 8.40 12.19
CA LEU A 150 -24.25 8.52 12.74
C LEU A 150 -23.99 9.96 13.17
N GLU A 151 -23.44 10.16 14.38
CA GLU A 151 -23.08 11.48 14.91
C GLU A 151 -21.78 12.00 14.33
N GLN A 152 -20.87 11.10 13.90
CA GLN A 152 -19.62 11.40 13.21
C GLN A 152 -19.53 10.63 11.90
N GLN A 153 -18.68 11.12 10.99
CA GLN A 153 -18.39 10.45 9.73
C GLN A 153 -17.03 9.78 9.81
N PRO A 154 -16.93 8.44 9.96
CA PRO A 154 -15.68 7.72 9.77
C PRO A 154 -15.14 7.93 8.36
N THR A 155 -13.82 7.82 8.20
CA THR A 155 -13.14 7.89 6.91
C THR A 155 -12.44 6.58 6.61
N LEU A 156 -12.30 6.25 5.32
CA LEU A 156 -11.64 5.03 4.87
C LEU A 156 -10.15 5.22 4.73
N VAL A 157 -9.40 4.21 5.17
CA VAL A 157 -8.05 3.90 4.66
C VAL A 157 -8.11 2.57 3.94
N ASN A 158 -7.89 2.58 2.62
CA ASN A 158 -7.72 1.37 1.83
C ASN A 158 -6.43 0.67 2.26
N LEU A 159 -6.55 -0.41 3.02
CA LEU A 159 -5.40 -1.19 3.52
C LEU A 159 -4.77 -2.06 2.43
N GLN A 160 -5.56 -2.50 1.48
CA GLN A 160 -5.26 -3.10 0.18
C GLN A 160 -6.59 -3.48 -0.47
N CYS A 161 -6.81 -3.13 -1.71
CA CYS A 161 -7.91 -3.68 -2.50
C CYS A 161 -7.36 -4.50 -3.67
N ASP A 162 -8.26 -4.98 -4.51
CA ASP A 162 -7.96 -5.72 -5.73
C ASP A 162 -7.14 -4.93 -6.76
N VAL A 163 -7.24 -3.60 -6.74
CA VAL A 163 -6.63 -2.69 -7.75
C VAL A 163 -5.35 -2.03 -7.25
N ASP A 164 -5.34 -1.50 -6.03
CA ASP A 164 -4.20 -0.75 -5.45
C ASP A 164 -3.90 -1.21 -4.03
N HIS A 165 -2.62 -1.07 -3.65
CA HIS A 165 -2.16 -1.24 -2.26
C HIS A 165 -1.53 0.06 -1.75
N PRO A 166 -2.32 1.14 -1.54
CA PRO A 166 -1.79 2.47 -1.29
C PRO A 166 -0.91 2.54 -0.04
N THR A 167 -1.27 1.82 1.04
CA THR A 167 -0.48 1.82 2.27
C THR A 167 0.90 1.17 2.12
N GLN A 168 1.06 0.23 1.16
CA GLN A 168 2.35 -0.35 0.85
C GLN A 168 3.14 0.57 -0.09
N CYS A 169 2.56 0.91 -1.24
CA CYS A 169 3.28 1.68 -2.27
C CYS A 169 3.71 3.06 -1.77
N MET A 170 2.91 3.69 -0.89
CA MET A 170 3.30 4.94 -0.22
C MET A 170 4.44 4.73 0.80
N ALA A 171 4.46 3.60 1.50
CA ALA A 171 5.57 3.26 2.40
C ALA A 171 6.87 3.00 1.61
N ASP A 172 6.77 2.28 0.49
CA ASP A 172 7.88 2.02 -0.43
C ASP A 172 8.42 3.34 -0.98
N MET A 173 7.55 4.25 -1.43
CA MET A 173 7.93 5.57 -1.93
C MET A 173 8.60 6.41 -0.84
N LEU A 174 8.08 6.43 0.39
CA LEU A 174 8.71 7.16 1.49
C LEU A 174 10.12 6.61 1.79
N HIS A 175 10.29 5.29 1.73
CA HIS A 175 11.62 4.67 1.85
C HIS A 175 12.55 5.12 0.72
N ILE A 176 12.10 5.09 -0.54
CA ILE A 176 12.85 5.56 -1.69
C ILE A 176 13.26 7.04 -1.51
N ILE A 177 12.33 7.90 -1.10
CA ILE A 177 12.62 9.32 -0.82
C ILE A 177 13.77 9.47 0.18
N HIS A 178 13.76 8.68 1.25
CA HIS A 178 14.82 8.69 2.26
C HIS A 178 16.16 8.14 1.74
N GLU A 179 16.14 7.04 0.98
CA GLU A 179 17.36 6.42 0.46
C GLU A 179 18.06 7.30 -0.61
N PHE A 180 17.29 8.07 -1.38
CA PHE A 180 17.83 9.00 -2.39
C PHE A 180 17.94 10.45 -1.91
N GLY A 181 17.56 10.74 -0.65
CA GLY A 181 17.80 12.03 0.00
C GLY A 181 16.84 13.15 -0.39
N GLY A 182 15.65 12.84 -0.91
CA GLY A 182 14.59 13.81 -1.21
C GLY A 182 13.81 13.48 -2.48
N VAL A 183 12.60 14.03 -2.59
CA VAL A 183 11.73 13.86 -3.77
C VAL A 183 12.40 14.42 -5.04
N GLU A 184 13.11 15.52 -4.92
CA GLU A 184 13.81 16.18 -6.00
C GLU A 184 14.91 15.33 -6.66
N ASN A 185 15.40 14.32 -5.96
CA ASN A 185 16.44 13.39 -6.43
C ASN A 185 15.88 12.15 -7.15
N LEU A 186 14.57 12.02 -7.24
CA LEU A 186 13.92 10.85 -7.84
C LEU A 186 13.80 10.94 -9.37
N LYS A 187 13.82 12.14 -9.92
CA LYS A 187 13.70 12.35 -11.37
C LYS A 187 14.79 11.59 -12.13
N GLY A 188 14.38 10.75 -13.09
CA GLY A 188 15.28 9.92 -13.88
C GLY A 188 15.87 8.71 -13.13
N LYS A 189 15.46 8.43 -11.90
CA LYS A 189 15.78 7.15 -11.24
C LYS A 189 14.99 6.05 -11.89
N LYS A 190 15.68 4.98 -12.29
CA LYS A 190 15.05 3.81 -12.92
C LYS A 190 14.60 2.80 -11.84
N ILE A 191 13.31 2.48 -11.83
CA ILE A 191 12.76 1.36 -11.07
C ILE A 191 12.29 0.24 -12.00
N ALA A 192 12.77 -0.98 -11.73
CA ALA A 192 12.35 -2.19 -12.40
C ALA A 192 11.30 -2.92 -11.56
N MET A 193 10.01 -2.78 -11.90
CA MET A 193 8.94 -3.61 -11.37
C MET A 193 8.84 -4.87 -12.21
N THR A 194 9.25 -6.01 -11.68
CA THR A 194 9.26 -7.25 -12.46
C THR A 194 8.41 -8.34 -11.82
N TRP A 195 7.77 -9.15 -12.66
CA TRP A 195 7.29 -10.43 -12.18
C TRP A 195 8.46 -11.26 -11.66
N ALA A 196 8.19 -12.11 -10.65
CA ALA A 196 9.14 -13.08 -10.16
C ALA A 196 8.43 -14.38 -9.79
N TYR A 197 9.15 -15.51 -9.92
CA TYR A 197 8.60 -16.83 -9.70
C TYR A 197 8.16 -17.04 -8.25
N SER A 198 6.97 -17.59 -8.07
CA SER A 198 6.43 -17.99 -6.76
C SER A 198 5.78 -19.37 -6.86
N PRO A 199 6.14 -20.31 -5.95
CA PRO A 199 5.47 -21.60 -5.84
C PRO A 199 4.25 -21.56 -4.92
N SER A 200 3.96 -20.43 -4.25
CA SER A 200 3.04 -20.40 -3.11
C SER A 200 1.58 -20.28 -3.52
N TYR A 201 1.20 -19.28 -4.30
CA TYR A 201 -0.17 -19.08 -4.81
C TYR A 201 -0.22 -17.96 -5.85
N GLY A 202 -1.35 -17.82 -6.55
CA GLY A 202 -1.61 -16.73 -7.50
C GLY A 202 -1.88 -15.42 -6.74
N LYS A 203 -0.83 -14.62 -6.54
CA LYS A 203 -0.84 -13.40 -5.72
C LYS A 203 -1.63 -12.26 -6.38
N PRO A 204 -2.20 -11.30 -5.60
CA PRO A 204 -2.94 -10.15 -6.13
C PRO A 204 -2.11 -9.21 -7.02
N LEU A 205 -2.80 -8.48 -7.90
CA LEU A 205 -2.23 -7.50 -8.82
C LEU A 205 -1.95 -6.14 -8.17
N SER A 206 -2.55 -5.85 -7.04
CA SER A 206 -2.56 -4.50 -6.44
C SER A 206 -1.18 -3.92 -6.12
N VAL A 207 -0.16 -4.76 -5.86
CA VAL A 207 1.19 -4.26 -5.60
C VAL A 207 1.90 -3.79 -6.88
N PRO A 208 2.06 -4.61 -7.95
CA PRO A 208 2.67 -4.11 -9.18
C PRO A 208 1.89 -2.92 -9.76
N GLN A 209 0.57 -2.92 -9.69
CA GLN A 209 -0.28 -1.82 -10.15
C GLN A 209 -0.04 -0.54 -9.34
N GLY A 210 -0.02 -0.64 -8.02
CA GLY A 210 0.28 0.51 -7.16
C GLY A 210 1.68 1.06 -7.38
N VAL A 211 2.68 0.20 -7.59
CA VAL A 211 4.06 0.64 -7.89
C VAL A 211 4.11 1.42 -9.20
N ILE A 212 3.61 0.87 -10.31
CA ILE A 212 3.66 1.57 -11.61
C ILE A 212 2.79 2.84 -11.62
N GLY A 213 1.65 2.83 -10.93
CA GLY A 213 0.75 3.98 -10.83
C GLY A 213 1.32 5.12 -9.98
N LEU A 214 2.04 4.81 -8.90
CA LEU A 214 2.59 5.81 -7.99
C LEU A 214 3.97 6.32 -8.43
N MET A 215 4.92 5.42 -8.77
CA MET A 215 6.31 5.81 -9.00
C MET A 215 6.47 6.70 -10.25
N THR A 216 5.60 6.55 -11.25
CA THR A 216 5.55 7.41 -12.44
C THR A 216 5.16 8.87 -12.14
N ARG A 217 4.63 9.16 -10.94
CA ARG A 217 4.22 10.53 -10.54
C ARG A 217 5.36 11.41 -10.04
N PHE A 218 6.56 10.86 -9.86
CA PHE A 218 7.73 11.57 -9.32
C PHE A 218 8.86 11.72 -10.33
N GLY A 219 8.54 11.67 -11.63
CA GLY A 219 9.54 11.81 -12.71
C GLY A 219 10.51 10.65 -12.82
N MET A 220 10.17 9.48 -12.22
CA MET A 220 10.98 8.28 -12.30
C MET A 220 10.80 7.56 -13.65
N ASP A 221 11.81 6.77 -14.05
CA ASP A 221 11.76 5.87 -15.18
C ASP A 221 11.30 4.49 -14.71
N VAL A 222 10.02 4.18 -14.94
CA VAL A 222 9.39 2.93 -14.48
C VAL A 222 9.38 1.91 -15.60
N VAL A 223 9.97 0.75 -15.34
CA VAL A 223 10.00 -0.38 -16.28
C VAL A 223 9.22 -1.55 -15.69
N LEU A 224 8.15 -1.96 -16.35
CA LEU A 224 7.40 -3.18 -16.03
C LEU A 224 7.92 -4.34 -16.89
N ALA A 225 8.21 -5.48 -16.25
CA ALA A 225 8.58 -6.71 -16.95
C ALA A 225 7.87 -7.93 -16.39
N HIS A 226 7.35 -8.78 -17.26
CA HIS A 226 6.70 -10.03 -16.89
C HIS A 226 6.73 -11.03 -18.05
N PRO A 227 6.59 -12.35 -17.80
CA PRO A 227 6.40 -13.33 -18.87
C PRO A 227 5.15 -13.01 -19.71
N GLU A 228 5.12 -13.51 -20.92
CA GLU A 228 3.93 -13.39 -21.80
C GLU A 228 2.68 -13.91 -21.08
N GLY A 229 1.59 -13.14 -21.14
CA GLY A 229 0.31 -13.46 -20.53
C GLY A 229 0.16 -13.06 -19.05
N TYR A 230 1.21 -12.51 -18.41
CA TYR A 230 1.13 -12.02 -17.01
C TYR A 230 0.82 -10.52 -16.92
N ASP A 231 0.02 -10.02 -17.83
CA ASP A 231 -0.36 -8.61 -17.86
C ASP A 231 -1.07 -8.17 -16.58
N VAL A 232 -0.87 -6.91 -16.22
CA VAL A 232 -1.66 -6.17 -15.23
C VAL A 232 -2.90 -5.54 -15.89
N MET A 233 -3.72 -4.83 -15.13
CA MET A 233 -4.89 -4.15 -15.70
C MET A 233 -4.45 -3.07 -16.71
N PRO A 234 -5.01 -3.08 -17.95
CA PRO A 234 -4.65 -2.11 -18.99
C PRO A 234 -4.89 -0.66 -18.57
N GLU A 235 -5.94 -0.40 -17.76
CA GLU A 235 -6.29 0.91 -17.25
C GLU A 235 -5.20 1.49 -16.35
N VAL A 236 -4.53 0.64 -15.56
CA VAL A 236 -3.45 1.06 -14.67
C VAL A 236 -2.16 1.34 -15.48
N GLU A 237 -1.89 0.58 -16.54
CA GLU A 237 -0.79 0.91 -17.46
C GLU A 237 -1.02 2.26 -18.13
N GLU A 238 -2.26 2.60 -18.50
CA GLU A 238 -2.59 3.89 -19.10
C GLU A 238 -2.43 5.04 -18.09
N ILE A 239 -2.80 4.83 -16.81
CA ILE A 239 -2.53 5.77 -15.72
C ILE A 239 -1.02 6.01 -15.59
N ALA A 240 -0.22 4.95 -15.58
CA ALA A 240 1.23 5.03 -15.49
C ALA A 240 1.84 5.84 -16.67
N ARG A 241 1.37 5.62 -17.90
CA ARG A 241 1.81 6.40 -19.09
C ARG A 241 1.48 7.89 -18.96
N LYS A 242 0.26 8.21 -18.53
CA LYS A 242 -0.19 9.61 -18.33
C LYS A 242 0.62 10.30 -17.24
N ASN A 243 0.84 9.64 -16.10
CA ASN A 243 1.61 10.17 -15.00
C ASN A 243 3.07 10.43 -15.43
N ALA A 244 3.71 9.48 -16.08
CA ALA A 244 5.08 9.63 -16.59
C ALA A 244 5.21 10.81 -17.56
N ALA A 245 4.27 10.94 -18.50
CA ALA A 245 4.26 12.05 -19.45
C ALA A 245 4.09 13.41 -18.77
N ALA A 246 3.26 13.49 -17.71
CA ALA A 246 3.00 14.71 -16.95
C ALA A 246 4.19 15.16 -16.11
N THR A 247 4.99 14.22 -15.60
CA THR A 247 6.10 14.51 -14.66
C THR A 247 7.48 14.53 -15.30
N GLY A 248 7.58 14.16 -16.59
CA GLY A 248 8.84 14.10 -17.34
C GLY A 248 9.69 12.88 -17.00
N GLY A 249 9.08 11.83 -16.45
CA GLY A 249 9.62 10.48 -16.35
C GLY A 249 9.24 9.62 -17.55
N SER A 250 9.37 8.29 -17.42
CA SER A 250 8.96 7.36 -18.46
C SER A 250 8.25 6.12 -17.88
N TYR A 251 7.37 5.51 -18.70
CA TYR A 251 6.82 4.20 -18.45
C TYR A 251 7.08 3.28 -19.64
N LYS A 252 7.61 2.08 -19.37
CA LYS A 252 8.03 1.13 -20.40
C LYS A 252 7.69 -0.29 -19.98
N LYS A 253 7.13 -1.08 -20.91
CA LYS A 253 6.98 -2.52 -20.73
C LYS A 253 8.04 -3.25 -21.56
N VAL A 254 8.73 -4.22 -20.97
CA VAL A 254 9.77 -5.03 -21.60
C VAL A 254 9.50 -6.52 -21.40
N ALA A 255 10.13 -7.37 -22.20
CA ALA A 255 9.82 -8.79 -22.26
C ALA A 255 10.62 -9.66 -21.28
N THR A 256 11.72 -9.12 -20.71
CA THR A 256 12.63 -9.91 -19.86
C THR A 256 13.00 -9.16 -18.59
N MET A 257 13.33 -9.91 -17.52
CA MET A 257 13.85 -9.35 -16.28
C MET A 257 15.20 -8.66 -16.49
N GLU A 258 16.01 -9.22 -17.37
CA GLU A 258 17.33 -8.69 -17.75
C GLU A 258 17.22 -7.26 -18.30
N GLU A 259 16.32 -7.03 -19.25
CA GLU A 259 16.10 -5.68 -19.83
C GLU A 259 15.61 -4.68 -18.77
N ALA A 260 14.77 -5.13 -17.85
CA ALA A 260 14.29 -4.28 -16.78
C ALA A 260 15.39 -3.92 -15.80
N PHE A 261 16.22 -4.90 -15.42
CA PHE A 261 17.30 -4.71 -14.45
C PHE A 261 18.48 -3.92 -14.99
N ASP A 262 18.73 -3.92 -16.31
CA ASP A 262 19.87 -3.20 -16.91
C ASP A 262 19.90 -1.74 -16.48
N GLY A 263 20.91 -1.39 -15.65
CA GLY A 263 21.12 -0.02 -15.15
C GLY A 263 20.04 0.49 -14.18
N ALA A 264 19.19 -0.36 -13.62
CA ALA A 264 18.19 0.05 -12.66
C ALA A 264 18.82 0.60 -11.36
N ASP A 265 18.28 1.70 -10.83
CA ASP A 265 18.60 2.23 -9.50
C ASP A 265 17.84 1.46 -8.40
N ILE A 266 16.66 0.92 -8.72
CA ILE A 266 15.77 0.21 -7.81
C ILE A 266 15.20 -1.02 -8.52
N VAL A 267 15.07 -2.14 -7.80
CA VAL A 267 14.42 -3.37 -8.29
C VAL A 267 13.33 -3.81 -7.34
N TYR A 268 12.19 -4.22 -7.90
CA TYR A 268 11.03 -4.71 -7.16
C TYR A 268 10.52 -6.01 -7.80
N PRO A 269 11.20 -7.14 -7.58
CA PRO A 269 10.78 -8.44 -8.08
C PRO A 269 9.65 -9.00 -7.22
N LYS A 270 8.48 -9.27 -7.83
CA LYS A 270 7.28 -9.71 -7.11
C LYS A 270 6.40 -10.58 -7.98
N SER A 271 5.92 -11.70 -7.46
CA SER A 271 4.95 -12.54 -8.15
C SER A 271 3.53 -11.93 -8.13
N TRP A 272 2.79 -12.13 -9.21
CA TRP A 272 1.36 -11.88 -9.30
C TRP A 272 0.70 -12.84 -10.29
N ALA A 273 -0.61 -13.07 -10.15
CA ALA A 273 -1.39 -13.82 -11.12
C ALA A 273 -1.72 -12.94 -12.34
N PRO A 274 -1.83 -13.52 -13.54
CA PRO A 274 -2.29 -12.81 -14.74
C PRO A 274 -3.63 -12.12 -14.54
N PHE A 275 -3.83 -10.92 -15.10
CA PHE A 275 -5.11 -10.21 -15.01
C PHE A 275 -6.29 -11.05 -15.53
N ALA A 276 -6.15 -11.69 -16.68
CA ALA A 276 -7.18 -12.57 -17.22
C ALA A 276 -7.55 -13.74 -16.28
N ALA A 277 -6.58 -14.30 -15.57
CA ALA A 277 -6.82 -15.34 -14.57
C ALA A 277 -7.54 -14.78 -13.31
N MET A 278 -7.22 -13.55 -12.92
CA MET A 278 -7.92 -12.89 -11.81
C MET A 278 -9.38 -12.57 -12.17
N GLU A 279 -9.67 -12.18 -13.44
CA GLU A 279 -11.06 -12.05 -13.90
C GLU A 279 -11.81 -13.39 -13.88
N GLN A 280 -11.15 -14.47 -14.30
CA GLN A 280 -11.74 -15.82 -14.22
C GLN A 280 -11.99 -16.23 -12.77
N ARG A 281 -11.05 -15.96 -11.85
CA ARG A 281 -11.20 -16.21 -10.41
C ARG A 281 -12.42 -15.49 -9.84
N THR A 282 -12.63 -14.23 -10.22
CA THR A 282 -13.79 -13.44 -9.79
C THR A 282 -15.11 -14.02 -10.29
N LYS A 283 -15.17 -14.47 -11.55
CA LYS A 283 -16.37 -15.14 -12.10
C LYS A 283 -16.71 -16.42 -11.35
N LEU A 284 -15.71 -17.25 -11.03
CA LEU A 284 -15.89 -18.46 -10.23
C LEU A 284 -16.37 -18.15 -8.81
N TYR A 285 -15.81 -17.13 -8.18
CA TYR A 285 -16.23 -16.63 -6.87
C TYR A 285 -17.69 -16.17 -6.87
N GLN A 286 -18.09 -15.37 -7.85
CA GLN A 286 -19.48 -14.89 -8.01
C GLN A 286 -20.47 -16.04 -8.24
N ALA A 287 -20.02 -17.12 -8.89
CA ALA A 287 -20.80 -18.33 -9.08
C ALA A 287 -20.82 -19.27 -7.86
N GLY A 288 -20.04 -18.98 -6.82
CA GLY A 288 -19.88 -19.86 -5.65
C GLY A 288 -19.11 -21.15 -5.95
N ASP A 289 -18.33 -21.18 -7.04
CA ASP A 289 -17.60 -22.36 -7.50
C ASP A 289 -16.20 -22.46 -6.88
N GLN A 290 -16.15 -22.92 -5.62
CA GLN A 290 -14.88 -23.13 -4.91
C GLN A 290 -14.00 -24.18 -5.61
N ALA A 291 -14.58 -25.23 -6.17
CA ALA A 291 -13.81 -26.27 -6.86
C ALA A 291 -13.14 -25.72 -8.13
N GLY A 292 -13.83 -24.83 -8.84
CA GLY A 292 -13.27 -24.11 -9.99
C GLY A 292 -12.13 -23.17 -9.59
N ILE A 293 -12.25 -22.47 -8.46
CA ILE A 293 -11.17 -21.62 -7.91
C ILE A 293 -9.94 -22.47 -7.56
N ASP A 294 -10.12 -23.61 -6.90
CA ASP A 294 -9.02 -24.51 -6.52
C ASP A 294 -8.33 -25.12 -7.77
N ALA A 295 -9.12 -25.43 -8.83
CA ALA A 295 -8.59 -25.92 -10.09
C ALA A 295 -7.78 -24.85 -10.83
N LEU A 296 -8.29 -23.60 -10.87
CA LEU A 296 -7.58 -22.45 -11.45
C LEU A 296 -6.27 -22.18 -10.72
N GLU A 297 -6.25 -22.26 -9.40
CA GLU A 297 -5.04 -22.06 -8.59
C GLU A 297 -3.96 -23.09 -8.94
N LYS A 298 -4.32 -24.37 -9.09
CA LYS A 298 -3.39 -25.43 -9.52
C LYS A 298 -2.84 -25.16 -10.92
N GLN A 299 -3.68 -24.68 -11.83
CA GLN A 299 -3.27 -24.31 -13.20
C GLN A 299 -2.27 -23.14 -13.16
N LEU A 300 -2.54 -22.10 -12.36
CA LEU A 300 -1.63 -20.95 -12.23
C LEU A 300 -0.27 -21.34 -11.64
N LEU A 301 -0.24 -22.22 -10.66
CA LEU A 301 1.03 -22.71 -10.09
C LEU A 301 1.82 -23.54 -11.13
N ALA A 302 1.14 -24.36 -11.92
CA ALA A 302 1.78 -25.10 -13.01
C ALA A 302 2.32 -24.16 -14.11
N GLN A 303 1.63 -23.08 -14.41
CA GLN A 303 2.08 -22.04 -15.34
C GLN A 303 3.28 -21.29 -14.76
N ASN A 304 3.23 -20.85 -13.50
CA ASN A 304 4.34 -20.20 -12.82
C ASN A 304 5.63 -21.06 -12.89
N ALA A 305 5.50 -22.39 -12.71
CA ALA A 305 6.63 -23.32 -12.74
C ALA A 305 7.39 -23.37 -14.09
N GLN A 306 6.82 -22.84 -15.16
CA GLN A 306 7.49 -22.70 -16.47
C GLN A 306 8.44 -21.50 -16.51
N HIS A 307 8.36 -20.59 -15.53
CA HIS A 307 9.09 -19.32 -15.49
C HIS A 307 10.01 -19.20 -14.24
N LYS A 308 10.60 -20.32 -13.79
CA LYS A 308 11.50 -20.35 -12.63
C LYS A 308 12.76 -19.51 -12.80
N ASN A 309 13.16 -19.23 -14.05
CA ASN A 309 14.26 -18.32 -14.37
C ASN A 309 13.97 -16.85 -14.05
N TRP A 310 12.72 -16.50 -13.75
CA TRP A 310 12.35 -15.15 -13.27
C TRP A 310 12.60 -15.06 -11.75
N THR A 311 13.86 -15.01 -11.37
CA THR A 311 14.31 -14.91 -9.97
C THR A 311 15.31 -13.78 -9.84
N CYS A 312 15.17 -12.96 -8.81
CA CYS A 312 16.16 -11.93 -8.47
C CYS A 312 17.40 -12.59 -7.87
N SER A 313 18.31 -13.00 -8.75
CA SER A 313 19.56 -13.66 -8.40
C SER A 313 20.72 -12.66 -8.28
N GLU A 314 21.87 -13.14 -7.74
CA GLU A 314 23.12 -12.36 -7.74
C GLU A 314 23.55 -11.93 -9.15
N GLU A 315 23.35 -12.80 -10.16
CA GLU A 315 23.69 -12.47 -11.54
C GLU A 315 22.76 -11.37 -12.09
N MET A 316 21.47 -11.43 -11.74
CA MET A 316 20.53 -10.35 -12.05
C MET A 316 20.93 -9.02 -11.40
N MET A 317 21.29 -9.04 -10.13
CA MET A 317 21.70 -7.82 -9.42
C MET A 317 22.95 -7.18 -10.02
N LYS A 318 23.89 -7.95 -10.57
CA LYS A 318 25.07 -7.40 -11.27
C LYS A 318 24.73 -6.54 -12.49
N ARG A 319 23.55 -6.73 -13.11
CA ARG A 319 23.07 -5.94 -14.25
C ARG A 319 22.58 -4.55 -13.85
N THR A 320 22.21 -4.39 -12.59
CA THR A 320 21.72 -3.11 -12.08
C THR A 320 22.83 -2.07 -12.02
N LYS A 321 22.48 -0.82 -11.78
CA LYS A 321 23.44 0.28 -11.67
C LYS A 321 24.48 -0.01 -10.58
N ASN A 322 25.72 -0.12 -11.00
CA ASN A 322 26.85 -0.51 -10.14
C ASN A 322 26.70 -1.89 -9.44
N GLY A 323 25.79 -2.75 -9.89
CA GLY A 323 25.50 -4.04 -9.26
C GLY A 323 24.86 -3.92 -7.87
N SER A 324 24.27 -2.76 -7.53
CA SER A 324 23.84 -2.45 -6.15
C SER A 324 22.54 -1.64 -6.10
N ALA A 325 21.60 -1.90 -7.02
CA ALA A 325 20.28 -1.28 -6.95
C ALA A 325 19.60 -1.56 -5.61
N LEU A 326 18.81 -0.60 -5.12
CA LEU A 326 17.96 -0.79 -3.95
C LEU A 326 16.95 -1.91 -4.22
N TYR A 327 16.97 -2.96 -3.42
CA TYR A 327 16.00 -4.06 -3.50
C TYR A 327 14.80 -3.75 -2.61
N LEU A 328 13.60 -3.80 -3.18
CA LEU A 328 12.32 -3.63 -2.49
C LEU A 328 11.45 -4.86 -2.62
N HIS A 329 10.60 -5.08 -1.61
CA HIS A 329 9.60 -6.14 -1.64
C HIS A 329 8.52 -5.91 -0.59
N CYS A 330 7.25 -6.06 -0.98
CA CYS A 330 6.12 -5.89 -0.06
C CYS A 330 6.02 -6.97 1.05
N LEU A 331 6.84 -8.01 1.02
CA LEU A 331 6.85 -9.14 1.95
C LEU A 331 5.45 -9.81 2.17
N PRO A 332 5.40 -11.11 2.50
CA PRO A 332 6.53 -12.02 2.53
C PRO A 332 7.08 -12.29 1.13
N ALA A 333 8.39 -12.48 1.02
CA ALA A 333 9.03 -12.95 -0.19
C ALA A 333 9.16 -14.48 -0.18
N ASP A 334 9.04 -15.11 -1.35
CA ASP A 334 9.44 -16.50 -1.54
C ASP A 334 10.96 -16.53 -1.79
N ILE A 335 11.72 -16.92 -0.76
CA ILE A 335 13.18 -16.85 -0.75
C ILE A 335 13.77 -18.22 -1.08
N THR A 336 14.51 -18.30 -2.18
CA THR A 336 15.18 -19.51 -2.63
C THR A 336 16.11 -20.07 -1.56
N GLY A 337 15.94 -21.34 -1.24
CA GLY A 337 16.76 -22.07 -0.26
C GLY A 337 16.44 -21.77 1.21
N LEU A 338 15.47 -20.87 1.49
CA LEU A 338 15.04 -20.55 2.85
C LEU A 338 13.54 -20.87 3.07
N SER A 339 12.64 -20.19 2.38
CA SER A 339 11.19 -20.41 2.49
C SER A 339 10.65 -21.39 1.45
N CYS A 340 11.36 -21.60 0.37
CA CYS A 340 11.03 -22.52 -0.71
C CYS A 340 12.31 -22.99 -1.44
N PRO A 341 12.24 -24.08 -2.22
CA PRO A 341 13.40 -24.53 -3.02
C PRO A 341 13.82 -23.52 -4.09
N GLU A 342 12.87 -22.87 -4.75
CA GLU A 342 13.04 -21.82 -5.77
C GLU A 342 11.96 -20.77 -5.58
N GLY A 343 12.29 -19.48 -5.68
CA GLY A 343 11.38 -18.38 -5.37
C GLY A 343 11.71 -17.05 -6.05
N GLU A 344 11.13 -15.98 -5.52
CA GLU A 344 11.20 -14.63 -6.07
C GLU A 344 12.63 -14.05 -6.02
N VAL A 345 13.43 -14.48 -5.04
CA VAL A 345 14.76 -13.91 -4.77
C VAL A 345 15.71 -14.95 -4.17
N ASP A 346 16.98 -14.89 -4.50
CA ASP A 346 18.03 -15.67 -3.86
C ASP A 346 18.25 -15.23 -2.42
N ASN A 347 18.52 -16.20 -1.52
CA ASN A 347 18.77 -15.92 -0.10
C ASN A 347 19.92 -14.92 0.11
N SER A 348 21.00 -15.01 -0.68
CA SER A 348 22.16 -14.10 -0.56
C SER A 348 21.80 -12.66 -0.91
N VAL A 349 20.94 -12.44 -1.92
CA VAL A 349 20.42 -11.11 -2.27
C VAL A 349 19.51 -10.60 -1.16
N PHE A 350 18.57 -11.44 -0.69
CA PHE A 350 17.64 -11.05 0.37
C PHE A 350 18.40 -10.64 1.65
N ASP A 351 19.36 -11.43 2.08
CA ASP A 351 20.17 -11.15 3.29
C ASP A 351 20.98 -9.85 3.17
N ARG A 352 21.52 -9.55 1.99
CA ARG A 352 22.25 -8.30 1.74
C ARG A 352 21.38 -7.06 1.94
N TYR A 353 20.09 -7.15 1.59
CA TYR A 353 19.16 -6.03 1.70
C TYR A 353 18.21 -6.12 2.90
N LEU A 354 18.44 -7.06 3.83
CA LEU A 354 17.56 -7.29 4.99
C LEU A 354 17.27 -6.01 5.79
N VAL A 355 18.31 -5.21 6.07
CA VAL A 355 18.17 -3.99 6.88
C VAL A 355 17.36 -2.92 6.15
N PRO A 356 17.71 -2.48 4.91
CA PRO A 356 16.90 -1.50 4.20
C PRO A 356 15.48 -2.00 3.92
N LEU A 357 15.28 -3.29 3.63
CA LEU A 357 13.98 -3.89 3.38
C LEU A 357 13.06 -3.87 4.62
N TYR A 358 13.59 -4.19 5.79
CA TYR A 358 12.79 -4.10 7.02
C TYR A 358 12.56 -2.66 7.46
N LYS A 359 13.47 -1.74 7.10
CA LYS A 359 13.25 -0.30 7.29
C LYS A 359 12.11 0.21 6.38
N GLU A 360 12.07 -0.20 5.10
CA GLU A 360 10.94 0.03 4.19
C GLU A 360 9.61 -0.38 4.85
N ALA A 361 9.54 -1.62 5.35
CA ALA A 361 8.34 -2.13 6.02
C ALA A 361 7.93 -1.30 7.26
N SER A 362 8.89 -0.66 7.94
CA SER A 362 8.64 0.14 9.15
C SER A 362 7.96 1.48 8.90
N TYR A 363 7.93 1.98 7.67
CA TYR A 363 7.25 3.23 7.32
C TYR A 363 5.72 3.08 7.26
N LYS A 364 5.21 1.89 7.01
CA LYS A 364 3.77 1.64 6.81
C LYS A 364 2.87 2.13 7.94
N PRO A 365 3.17 1.93 9.24
CA PRO A 365 2.36 2.51 10.32
C PRO A 365 2.28 4.03 10.28
N TYR A 366 3.36 4.71 9.90
CA TYR A 366 3.39 6.17 9.82
C TYR A 366 2.62 6.69 8.61
N ILE A 367 2.69 6.00 7.47
CA ILE A 367 1.87 6.31 6.29
C ILE A 367 0.38 6.18 6.62
N ILE A 368 -0.04 5.09 7.26
CA ILE A 368 -1.44 4.90 7.68
C ILE A 368 -1.85 5.99 8.69
N ALA A 369 -1.01 6.30 9.67
CA ALA A 369 -1.29 7.36 10.63
C ALA A 369 -1.42 8.74 9.96
N ALA A 370 -0.58 9.03 8.96
CA ALA A 370 -0.68 10.25 8.18
C ALA A 370 -1.97 10.31 7.35
N MET A 371 -2.38 9.22 6.70
CA MET A 371 -3.67 9.13 6.00
C MET A 371 -4.84 9.41 6.94
N ILE A 372 -4.83 8.81 8.14
CA ILE A 372 -5.86 9.05 9.17
C ILE A 372 -5.83 10.51 9.61
N MET A 373 -4.67 11.05 9.98
CA MET A 373 -4.54 12.43 10.43
C MET A 373 -5.04 13.41 9.39
N MET A 374 -4.63 13.26 8.13
CA MET A 374 -5.05 14.16 7.03
C MET A 374 -6.55 14.11 6.76
N SER A 375 -7.20 12.97 6.96
CA SER A 375 -8.65 12.82 6.76
C SER A 375 -9.48 13.28 7.98
N LYS A 376 -8.90 13.32 9.18
CA LYS A 376 -9.63 13.59 10.43
C LYS A 376 -9.32 14.96 11.04
N VAL A 377 -8.19 15.56 10.70
CA VAL A 377 -7.76 16.84 11.26
C VAL A 377 -7.96 17.97 10.25
N LYS A 378 -8.74 18.99 10.61
CA LYS A 378 -9.04 20.12 9.73
C LYS A 378 -7.82 21.01 9.48
N ASP A 379 -6.97 21.17 10.50
CA ASP A 379 -5.73 21.93 10.44
C ASP A 379 -4.56 21.05 10.90
N PRO A 380 -3.99 20.25 10.00
CA PRO A 380 -2.88 19.36 10.36
C PRO A 380 -1.59 20.13 10.69
N VAL A 381 -1.40 21.34 10.17
CA VAL A 381 -0.24 22.20 10.48
C VAL A 381 -0.27 22.61 11.95
N ALA A 382 -1.39 23.17 12.40
CA ALA A 382 -1.57 23.56 13.79
C ALA A 382 -1.43 22.35 14.74
N ALA A 383 -1.98 21.19 14.34
CA ALA A 383 -1.87 19.97 15.13
C ALA A 383 -0.42 19.49 15.29
N LEU A 384 0.39 19.48 14.22
CA LEU A 384 1.81 19.13 14.29
C LEU A 384 2.61 20.11 15.18
N MET A 385 2.33 21.42 15.08
CA MET A 385 2.97 22.43 15.91
C MET A 385 2.62 22.23 17.40
N ALA A 386 1.36 21.92 17.70
CA ALA A 386 0.92 21.63 19.07
C ALA A 386 1.56 20.36 19.64
N MET A 387 1.66 19.30 18.84
CA MET A 387 2.36 18.07 19.24
C MET A 387 3.84 18.31 19.53
N ASP A 388 4.52 19.16 18.74
CA ASP A 388 5.94 19.47 18.94
C ASP A 388 6.18 20.18 20.30
N GLN A 389 5.24 21.02 20.73
CA GLN A 389 5.26 21.68 22.02
C GLN A 389 4.71 20.79 23.15
N GLY A 390 3.99 19.74 22.82
CA GLY A 390 3.25 18.90 23.75
C GLY A 390 4.09 17.97 24.64
N GLY A 391 3.38 17.16 25.41
CA GLY A 391 3.95 16.28 26.43
C GLY A 391 4.77 15.10 25.89
N LYS A 392 5.45 14.43 26.80
CA LYS A 392 6.23 13.23 26.52
C LYS A 392 5.31 12.01 26.32
N ARG A 393 5.66 11.12 25.39
CA ARG A 393 4.99 9.83 25.18
C ARG A 393 5.31 8.84 26.32
N LYS A 394 6.56 8.86 26.80
CA LYS A 394 7.01 8.08 27.96
C LYS A 394 7.40 9.03 29.07
N ILE A 395 6.99 8.75 30.28
CA ILE A 395 7.27 9.60 31.46
C ILE A 395 8.66 9.31 32.04
N PHE A 396 9.17 8.10 31.82
CA PHE A 396 10.49 7.63 32.31
C PHE A 396 11.24 6.88 31.25
#